data_e299476dc39ffb0ab9b6874965767267
#
_entry.id   e299476dc39ffb0ab9b6874965767267
#
_cell.length_a   1.000
_cell.length_b   1.000
_cell.length_c   1.000
_cell.angle_alpha   90.00
_cell.angle_beta   90.00
_cell.angle_gamma   90.00
#
_symmetry.space_group_name_H-M   'P 1'
#
loop_
_entity.id
_entity.type
_entity.pdbx_description
1 polymer ?
#
loop_
_entity_poly.entity_id
_entity_poly.type
_entity_poly.pdbx_seq_one_letter_code
_entity_poly.pdbx_strand_id
1 'polypeptide(L)'
;MEALTLKEIAKALNTKTDFDVQINAVCIDTRKITKGCLFICIKGERFDAHQFANEALSLGAAAVMISEDIKVNGAFVKVENTSKALLDLSAYYRSKFNIPVVALTGSVGKTTTKEFTYLVVNSEFKAIKTQGNLNNEIGLPQMLFQIDNSTEAAVIEMGMNHFGEIHRLVTATKPTLAMITNIGVSHIENLGSREGILKSKLEILDGLEAGSPFIINVDNDMLKTILDKDEIMEKYDVITFGIESESANYKAKNIKEENGSTSFDVEYTITKTIPEIDGVTAKVYLCSQHIVIPTIGIHNVYNALAAFAVGITLGIESQKSADALSNYVPAGMRQKSVTVGGITSIEDCYNASPDSMNAAIKTLANTKANKKIAVLGDMLELGDYSKKAHYEVGQAVADNKIDFLLAFGNDAKYIVDGAKENGMKSAFYFNNKEELSNKLFELADKGDAVIFKASRGMKLEDVINNVYDRWEK
;
A
#
# COMPACT_ATOMS: atom_id res chain seq x y z
N MET A 1 -12.15 -16.03 -11.91
CA MET A 1 -11.70 -15.61 -13.26
C MET A 1 -12.58 -16.22 -14.33
N GLU A 2 -12.64 -15.62 -15.52
CA GLU A 2 -13.23 -16.24 -16.72
C GLU A 2 -12.38 -17.41 -17.18
N ALA A 3 -13.04 -18.46 -17.69
CA ALA A 3 -12.36 -19.68 -18.09
C ALA A 3 -11.48 -19.49 -19.34
N LEU A 4 -10.31 -20.11 -19.35
CA LEU A 4 -9.39 -20.22 -20.47
C LEU A 4 -9.15 -21.69 -20.79
N THR A 5 -8.79 -22.02 -22.06
CA THR A 5 -8.26 -23.35 -22.32
C THR A 5 -6.75 -23.40 -22.08
N LEU A 6 -6.21 -24.59 -21.76
CA LEU A 6 -4.76 -24.73 -21.59
C LEU A 6 -4.00 -24.46 -22.90
N LYS A 7 -4.61 -24.74 -24.05
CA LYS A 7 -4.04 -24.35 -25.37
C LYS A 7 -3.98 -22.85 -25.57
N GLU A 8 -5.03 -22.12 -25.15
CA GLU A 8 -5.03 -20.65 -25.17
C GLU A 8 -3.94 -20.08 -24.27
N ILE A 9 -3.78 -20.63 -23.05
CA ILE A 9 -2.70 -20.26 -22.13
C ILE A 9 -1.32 -20.52 -22.76
N ALA A 10 -1.12 -21.72 -23.32
CA ALA A 10 0.15 -22.06 -23.99
C ALA A 10 0.48 -21.09 -25.15
N LYS A 11 -0.54 -20.75 -25.95
CA LYS A 11 -0.37 -19.76 -27.04
C LYS A 11 0.00 -18.39 -26.51
N ALA A 12 -0.65 -17.91 -25.45
CA ALA A 12 -0.38 -16.62 -24.81
C ALA A 12 1.06 -16.55 -24.26
N LEU A 13 1.61 -17.68 -23.83
CA LEU A 13 2.96 -17.83 -23.29
C LEU A 13 4.02 -18.24 -24.34
N ASN A 14 3.67 -18.21 -25.63
CA ASN A 14 4.54 -18.63 -26.75
C ASN A 14 5.12 -20.05 -26.56
N THR A 15 4.33 -20.98 -26.00
CA THR A 15 4.70 -22.37 -25.83
C THR A 15 3.62 -23.29 -26.41
N LYS A 16 3.75 -24.60 -26.24
CA LYS A 16 2.81 -25.61 -26.75
C LYS A 16 2.41 -26.58 -25.66
N THR A 17 1.24 -27.15 -25.84
CA THR A 17 0.72 -28.27 -25.04
C THR A 17 -0.18 -29.15 -25.93
N ASP A 18 -0.17 -30.44 -25.70
CA ASP A 18 -1.07 -31.40 -26.38
C ASP A 18 -2.42 -31.50 -25.68
N PHE A 19 -2.55 -30.94 -24.49
CA PHE A 19 -3.75 -31.02 -23.67
C PHE A 19 -4.72 -29.86 -23.95
N ASP A 20 -6.01 -30.18 -24.03
CA ASP A 20 -7.08 -29.21 -24.21
C ASP A 20 -8.08 -29.30 -23.05
N VAL A 21 -7.70 -28.73 -21.92
CA VAL A 21 -8.54 -28.73 -20.71
C VAL A 21 -8.92 -27.30 -20.33
N GLN A 22 -10.11 -27.14 -19.72
CA GLN A 22 -10.61 -25.86 -19.22
C GLN A 22 -9.93 -25.52 -17.90
N ILE A 23 -9.51 -24.27 -17.77
CA ILE A 23 -8.90 -23.67 -16.58
C ILE A 23 -9.80 -22.54 -16.10
N ASN A 24 -10.34 -22.66 -14.89
CA ASN A 24 -11.25 -21.70 -14.29
C ASN A 24 -10.66 -20.92 -13.11
N ALA A 25 -9.44 -21.24 -12.71
CA ALA A 25 -8.68 -20.54 -11.67
C ALA A 25 -7.19 -20.74 -11.86
N VAL A 26 -6.37 -19.88 -11.25
CA VAL A 26 -4.91 -20.04 -11.12
C VAL A 26 -4.56 -20.18 -9.66
N CYS A 27 -3.68 -21.12 -9.32
CA CYS A 27 -3.24 -21.41 -7.97
C CYS A 27 -1.73 -21.63 -7.90
N ILE A 28 -1.09 -21.14 -6.83
CA ILE A 28 0.35 -21.32 -6.55
C ILE A 28 0.61 -21.99 -5.19
N ASP A 29 -0.46 -22.37 -4.46
CA ASP A 29 -0.42 -22.95 -3.12
C ASP A 29 -1.31 -24.19 -3.09
N THR A 30 -0.73 -25.37 -2.85
CA THR A 30 -1.48 -26.65 -2.84
C THR A 30 -2.63 -26.69 -1.84
N ARG A 31 -2.54 -25.93 -0.75
CA ARG A 31 -3.60 -25.80 0.27
C ARG A 31 -4.85 -25.06 -0.23
N LYS A 32 -4.72 -24.35 -1.36
CA LYS A 32 -5.76 -23.52 -1.97
C LYS A 32 -6.23 -24.05 -3.33
N ILE A 33 -5.90 -25.28 -3.66
CA ILE A 33 -6.33 -25.90 -4.92
C ILE A 33 -7.85 -25.98 -4.98
N THR A 34 -8.40 -25.51 -6.08
CA THR A 34 -9.81 -25.65 -6.45
C THR A 34 -9.92 -26.52 -7.68
N LYS A 35 -11.06 -27.26 -7.82
CA LYS A 35 -11.29 -28.10 -8.99
C LYS A 35 -11.24 -27.28 -10.28
N GLY A 36 -10.43 -27.71 -11.23
CA GLY A 36 -10.30 -27.04 -12.52
C GLY A 36 -9.27 -25.91 -12.57
N CYS A 37 -8.47 -25.69 -11.51
CA CYS A 37 -7.42 -24.68 -11.53
C CYS A 37 -6.18 -25.14 -12.33
N LEU A 38 -5.39 -24.16 -12.78
CA LEU A 38 -4.00 -24.33 -13.21
C LEU A 38 -3.11 -24.12 -11.99
N PHE A 39 -2.42 -25.17 -11.56
CA PHE A 39 -1.40 -25.05 -10.51
C PHE A 39 -0.05 -24.64 -11.13
N ILE A 40 0.50 -23.49 -10.72
CA ILE A 40 1.78 -23.00 -11.22
C ILE A 40 2.88 -23.36 -10.24
N CYS A 41 3.85 -24.16 -10.67
CA CYS A 41 4.98 -24.63 -9.86
C CYS A 41 6.06 -23.55 -9.75
N ILE A 42 5.88 -22.62 -8.80
CA ILE A 42 6.86 -21.56 -8.56
C ILE A 42 8.10 -22.14 -7.89
N LYS A 43 9.28 -21.81 -8.43
CA LYS A 43 10.58 -22.11 -7.84
C LYS A 43 11.15 -20.85 -7.20
N GLY A 44 11.26 -20.86 -5.89
CA GLY A 44 11.90 -19.81 -5.09
C GLY A 44 13.29 -20.26 -4.61
N GLU A 45 13.98 -19.39 -3.88
CA GLU A 45 15.34 -19.68 -3.37
C GLU A 45 15.40 -20.87 -2.39
N ARG A 46 14.37 -21.05 -1.58
CA ARG A 46 14.31 -22.06 -0.49
C ARG A 46 13.30 -23.17 -0.72
N PHE A 47 12.49 -23.05 -1.77
CA PHE A 47 11.33 -23.92 -1.97
C PHE A 47 11.06 -24.08 -3.45
N ASP A 48 10.85 -25.35 -3.89
CA ASP A 48 10.52 -25.68 -5.26
C ASP A 48 9.15 -26.39 -5.31
N ALA A 49 8.14 -25.71 -5.88
CA ALA A 49 6.79 -26.26 -5.96
C ALA A 49 6.63 -27.36 -7.03
N HIS A 50 7.62 -27.63 -7.87
CA HIS A 50 7.57 -28.72 -8.85
C HIS A 50 7.38 -30.10 -8.19
N GLN A 51 7.89 -30.29 -6.97
CA GLN A 51 7.69 -31.52 -6.19
C GLN A 51 6.21 -31.82 -5.91
N PHE A 52 5.32 -30.83 -5.96
CA PHE A 52 3.89 -30.96 -5.70
C PHE A 52 3.04 -31.04 -6.98
N ALA A 53 3.63 -31.07 -8.18
CA ALA A 53 2.89 -31.06 -9.44
C ALA A 53 1.86 -32.19 -9.54
N ASN A 54 2.26 -33.44 -9.22
CA ASN A 54 1.35 -34.59 -9.27
C ASN A 54 0.35 -34.61 -8.10
N GLU A 55 0.73 -34.11 -6.93
CA GLU A 55 -0.17 -33.92 -5.80
C GLU A 55 -1.28 -32.89 -6.17
N ALA A 56 -0.91 -31.77 -6.79
CA ALA A 56 -1.86 -30.76 -7.23
C ALA A 56 -2.92 -31.35 -8.20
N LEU A 57 -2.51 -32.17 -9.15
CA LEU A 57 -3.42 -32.89 -10.04
C LEU A 57 -4.36 -33.84 -9.25
N SER A 58 -3.84 -34.56 -8.26
CA SER A 58 -4.64 -35.47 -7.42
C SER A 58 -5.66 -34.73 -6.54
N LEU A 59 -5.36 -33.48 -6.16
CA LEU A 59 -6.23 -32.58 -5.40
C LEU A 59 -7.28 -31.88 -6.27
N GLY A 60 -7.23 -32.05 -7.61
CA GLY A 60 -8.27 -31.55 -8.52
C GLY A 60 -7.83 -30.40 -9.43
N ALA A 61 -6.55 -30.04 -9.48
CA ALA A 61 -6.06 -29.15 -10.52
C ALA A 61 -6.29 -29.78 -11.90
N ALA A 62 -6.77 -28.99 -12.86
CA ALA A 62 -6.99 -29.46 -14.22
C ALA A 62 -5.68 -29.64 -15.00
N ALA A 63 -4.68 -28.82 -14.66
CA ALA A 63 -3.35 -28.86 -15.26
C ALA A 63 -2.31 -28.27 -14.32
N VAL A 64 -1.04 -28.52 -14.62
CA VAL A 64 0.10 -27.87 -13.96
C VAL A 64 0.96 -27.07 -14.96
N MET A 65 1.54 -25.96 -14.51
CA MET A 65 2.57 -25.23 -15.25
C MET A 65 3.93 -25.52 -14.61
N ILE A 66 4.87 -25.97 -15.41
CA ILE A 66 6.21 -26.39 -14.96
C ILE A 66 7.31 -25.71 -15.76
N SER A 67 8.51 -25.59 -15.18
CA SER A 67 9.74 -25.18 -15.89
C SER A 67 10.82 -26.27 -15.89
N GLU A 68 10.68 -27.28 -15.03
CA GLU A 68 11.65 -28.38 -14.88
C GLU A 68 11.21 -29.62 -15.68
N ASP A 69 12.18 -30.48 -16.02
CA ASP A 69 11.90 -31.78 -16.65
C ASP A 69 11.49 -32.83 -15.61
N ILE A 70 10.23 -32.78 -15.23
CA ILE A 70 9.62 -33.74 -14.30
C ILE A 70 8.56 -34.60 -14.99
N LYS A 71 8.34 -35.80 -14.45
CA LYS A 71 7.24 -36.66 -14.90
C LYS A 71 5.91 -36.15 -14.33
N VAL A 72 5.01 -35.71 -15.19
CA VAL A 72 3.66 -35.27 -14.85
C VAL A 72 2.63 -36.32 -15.26
N ASN A 73 1.73 -36.71 -14.36
CA ASN A 73 0.71 -37.75 -14.57
C ASN A 73 -0.63 -37.16 -15.05
N GLY A 74 -0.62 -36.07 -15.81
CA GLY A 74 -1.83 -35.39 -16.29
C GLY A 74 -1.53 -34.25 -17.24
N ALA A 75 -2.46 -33.34 -17.43
CA ALA A 75 -2.29 -32.19 -18.30
C ALA A 75 -1.27 -31.19 -17.74
N PHE A 76 -0.39 -30.71 -18.60
CA PHE A 76 0.62 -29.72 -18.24
C PHE A 76 0.96 -28.78 -19.40
N VAL A 77 1.53 -27.65 -19.05
CA VAL A 77 2.21 -26.74 -19.97
C VAL A 77 3.63 -26.48 -19.44
N LYS A 78 4.64 -26.58 -20.28
CA LYS A 78 6.03 -26.29 -19.94
C LYS A 78 6.43 -24.92 -20.44
N VAL A 79 7.06 -24.13 -19.57
CA VAL A 79 7.58 -22.79 -19.83
C VAL A 79 9.03 -22.71 -19.39
N GLU A 80 9.76 -21.68 -19.81
CA GLU A 80 11.15 -21.48 -19.40
C GLU A 80 11.27 -21.07 -17.92
N ASN A 81 10.35 -20.18 -17.45
CA ASN A 81 10.33 -19.67 -16.07
C ASN A 81 8.87 -19.48 -15.61
N THR A 82 8.47 -20.21 -14.59
CA THR A 82 7.09 -20.20 -14.08
C THR A 82 6.69 -18.89 -13.40
N SER A 83 7.61 -18.18 -12.77
CA SER A 83 7.33 -16.86 -12.16
C SER A 83 7.09 -15.81 -13.22
N LYS A 84 7.92 -15.78 -14.27
CA LYS A 84 7.70 -14.90 -15.43
C LYS A 84 6.40 -15.25 -16.14
N ALA A 85 6.14 -16.53 -16.38
CA ALA A 85 4.93 -17.00 -17.05
C ALA A 85 3.65 -16.68 -16.26
N LEU A 86 3.70 -16.69 -14.92
CA LEU A 86 2.58 -16.26 -14.08
C LEU A 86 2.23 -14.79 -14.35
N LEU A 87 3.24 -13.91 -14.43
CA LEU A 87 3.04 -12.48 -14.71
C LEU A 87 2.56 -12.26 -16.15
N ASP A 88 3.20 -12.90 -17.14
CA ASP A 88 2.82 -12.81 -18.57
C ASP A 88 1.39 -13.32 -18.80
N LEU A 89 0.99 -14.42 -18.16
CA LEU A 89 -0.37 -14.94 -18.21
C LEU A 89 -1.38 -13.97 -17.60
N SER A 90 -1.02 -13.34 -16.49
CA SER A 90 -1.89 -12.34 -15.86
C SER A 90 -2.06 -11.10 -16.74
N ALA A 91 -1.01 -10.66 -17.43
CA ALA A 91 -1.06 -9.58 -18.41
C ALA A 91 -1.98 -9.92 -19.61
N TYR A 92 -1.85 -11.13 -20.15
CA TYR A 92 -2.75 -11.64 -21.17
C TYR A 92 -4.20 -11.67 -20.69
N TYR A 93 -4.45 -12.20 -19.48
CA TYR A 93 -5.78 -12.26 -18.90
C TYR A 93 -6.37 -10.87 -18.69
N ARG A 94 -5.59 -9.93 -18.11
CA ARG A 94 -5.98 -8.53 -17.91
C ARG A 94 -6.37 -7.84 -19.22
N SER A 95 -5.70 -8.14 -20.33
CA SER A 95 -5.96 -7.52 -21.62
C SER A 95 -7.34 -7.83 -22.21
N LYS A 96 -8.05 -8.81 -21.67
CA LYS A 96 -9.41 -9.18 -22.10
C LYS A 96 -10.50 -8.25 -21.56
N PHE A 97 -10.18 -7.37 -20.61
CA PHE A 97 -11.14 -6.52 -19.94
C PHE A 97 -10.86 -5.04 -20.20
N ASN A 98 -11.87 -4.32 -20.63
CA ASN A 98 -11.80 -2.87 -20.85
C ASN A 98 -12.50 -2.15 -19.68
N ILE A 99 -11.80 -2.07 -18.55
CA ILE A 99 -12.29 -1.45 -17.31
C ILE A 99 -11.26 -0.42 -16.80
N PRO A 100 -11.68 0.62 -16.07
CA PRO A 100 -10.79 1.51 -15.35
C PRO A 100 -9.92 0.73 -14.36
N VAL A 101 -8.61 1.00 -14.39
CA VAL A 101 -7.66 0.43 -13.44
C VAL A 101 -6.79 1.54 -12.88
N VAL A 102 -6.90 1.75 -11.58
CA VAL A 102 -6.08 2.67 -10.81
C VAL A 102 -4.87 1.93 -10.27
N ALA A 103 -3.67 2.27 -10.75
CA ALA A 103 -2.42 1.79 -10.18
C ALA A 103 -1.83 2.80 -9.21
N LEU A 104 -1.37 2.35 -8.05
CA LEU A 104 -0.74 3.24 -7.08
C LEU A 104 0.51 2.66 -6.45
N THR A 105 1.49 3.52 -6.20
CA THR A 105 2.71 3.23 -5.45
C THR A 105 3.08 4.40 -4.53
N GLY A 106 4.16 4.26 -3.78
CA GLY A 106 4.70 5.28 -2.89
C GLY A 106 5.60 4.67 -1.83
N SER A 107 6.33 5.48 -1.11
CA SER A 107 7.17 5.00 0.00
C SER A 107 6.33 4.60 1.20
N VAL A 108 5.40 5.46 1.63
CA VAL A 108 4.46 5.22 2.73
C VAL A 108 3.02 5.53 2.29
N GLY A 109 2.03 5.05 3.04
CA GLY A 109 0.62 5.34 2.82
C GLY A 109 -0.07 4.51 1.71
N LYS A 110 0.67 3.71 0.92
CA LYS A 110 0.12 2.91 -0.19
C LYS A 110 -1.18 2.17 0.15
N THR A 111 -1.13 1.35 1.19
CA THR A 111 -2.28 0.51 1.55
C THR A 111 -3.47 1.33 2.04
N THR A 112 -3.22 2.35 2.86
CA THR A 112 -4.28 3.26 3.34
C THR A 112 -4.89 4.02 2.17
N THR A 113 -4.08 4.57 1.27
CA THR A 113 -4.56 5.22 0.04
C THR A 113 -5.35 4.26 -0.84
N LYS A 114 -4.88 3.02 -1.02
CA LYS A 114 -5.61 1.97 -1.73
C LYS A 114 -6.99 1.70 -1.11
N GLU A 115 -7.07 1.60 0.22
CA GLU A 115 -8.34 1.38 0.91
C GLU A 115 -9.30 2.56 0.70
N PHE A 116 -8.85 3.80 0.87
CA PHE A 116 -9.64 4.99 0.57
C PHE A 116 -10.07 5.03 -0.91
N THR A 117 -9.12 4.82 -1.83
CA THR A 117 -9.41 4.80 -3.26
C THR A 117 -10.44 3.71 -3.62
N TYR A 118 -10.30 2.53 -3.03
CA TYR A 118 -11.28 1.46 -3.24
C TYR A 118 -12.68 1.85 -2.75
N LEU A 119 -12.81 2.47 -1.59
CA LEU A 119 -14.11 2.93 -1.07
C LEU A 119 -14.75 3.91 -2.04
N VAL A 120 -13.98 4.90 -2.51
CA VAL A 120 -14.47 5.89 -3.48
C VAL A 120 -14.85 5.21 -4.80
N VAL A 121 -13.99 4.40 -5.39
CA VAL A 121 -14.25 3.73 -6.68
C VAL A 121 -15.42 2.75 -6.55
N ASN A 122 -15.47 1.97 -5.46
CA ASN A 122 -16.54 1.00 -5.23
C ASN A 122 -17.90 1.64 -4.87
N SER A 123 -17.94 2.94 -4.62
CA SER A 123 -19.21 3.66 -4.46
C SER A 123 -19.99 3.79 -5.78
N GLU A 124 -19.29 3.76 -6.92
CA GLU A 124 -19.88 3.89 -8.26
C GLU A 124 -19.78 2.60 -9.07
N PHE A 125 -18.62 1.91 -9.01
CA PHE A 125 -18.28 0.75 -9.82
C PHE A 125 -18.20 -0.50 -8.94
N LYS A 126 -18.56 -1.67 -9.46
CA LYS A 126 -18.24 -2.94 -8.80
C LYS A 126 -16.75 -3.19 -8.90
N ALA A 127 -15.99 -2.74 -7.89
CA ALA A 127 -14.53 -2.72 -7.93
C ALA A 127 -13.89 -3.90 -7.19
N ILE A 128 -12.68 -4.27 -7.65
CA ILE A 128 -11.75 -5.10 -6.88
C ILE A 128 -10.54 -4.27 -6.43
N LYS A 129 -9.84 -4.73 -5.40
CA LYS A 129 -8.60 -4.11 -4.92
C LYS A 129 -7.54 -5.14 -4.56
N THR A 130 -6.28 -4.71 -4.54
CA THR A 130 -5.18 -5.53 -4.00
C THR A 130 -5.49 -5.97 -2.56
N GLN A 131 -5.51 -7.27 -2.32
CA GLN A 131 -5.73 -7.87 -1.01
C GLN A 131 -4.42 -8.01 -0.24
N GLY A 132 -4.43 -7.61 1.03
CA GLY A 132 -3.24 -7.71 1.90
C GLY A 132 -2.01 -7.04 1.28
N ASN A 133 -0.96 -7.82 1.09
CA ASN A 133 0.32 -7.43 0.49
C ASN A 133 0.59 -8.12 -0.87
N LEU A 134 -0.46 -8.51 -1.60
CA LEU A 134 -0.34 -9.11 -2.93
C LEU A 134 0.02 -8.05 -4.00
N ASN A 135 1.10 -7.31 -3.76
CA ASN A 135 1.53 -6.13 -4.52
C ASN A 135 2.89 -6.30 -5.22
N ASN A 136 3.38 -7.53 -5.31
CA ASN A 136 4.65 -7.92 -5.97
C ASN A 136 4.40 -8.86 -7.16
N GLU A 137 5.45 -9.30 -7.84
CA GLU A 137 5.40 -10.14 -9.05
C GLU A 137 4.69 -11.50 -8.90
N ILE A 138 4.55 -11.99 -7.67
CA ILE A 138 3.83 -13.23 -7.37
C ILE A 138 2.40 -12.93 -6.88
N GLY A 139 2.21 -11.83 -6.17
CA GLY A 139 0.92 -11.46 -5.58
C GLY A 139 -0.01 -10.75 -6.56
N LEU A 140 0.49 -9.76 -7.30
CA LEU A 140 -0.30 -8.96 -8.22
C LEU A 140 -1.00 -9.80 -9.32
N PRO A 141 -0.36 -10.82 -9.93
CA PRO A 141 -1.06 -11.71 -10.86
C PRO A 141 -2.31 -12.35 -10.27
N GLN A 142 -2.25 -12.79 -9.00
CA GLN A 142 -3.39 -13.38 -8.32
C GLN A 142 -4.56 -12.39 -8.17
N MET A 143 -4.27 -11.10 -8.10
CA MET A 143 -5.29 -10.06 -8.10
C MET A 143 -5.90 -9.87 -9.49
N LEU A 144 -5.09 -9.83 -10.55
CA LEU A 144 -5.57 -9.69 -11.92
C LEU A 144 -6.48 -10.86 -12.33
N PHE A 145 -6.20 -12.09 -11.89
CA PHE A 145 -7.08 -13.25 -12.11
C PHE A 145 -8.41 -13.18 -11.37
N GLN A 146 -8.61 -12.24 -10.43
CA GLN A 146 -9.93 -12.04 -9.81
C GLN A 146 -10.88 -11.19 -10.66
N ILE A 147 -10.38 -10.51 -11.68
CA ILE A 147 -11.20 -9.79 -12.63
C ILE A 147 -12.11 -10.79 -13.36
N ASP A 148 -13.38 -10.47 -13.48
CA ASP A 148 -14.38 -11.22 -14.23
C ASP A 148 -15.34 -10.28 -14.96
N ASN A 149 -16.31 -10.83 -15.68
CA ASN A 149 -17.29 -10.05 -16.46
C ASN A 149 -18.19 -9.15 -15.59
N SER A 150 -18.19 -9.33 -14.29
CA SER A 150 -18.94 -8.49 -13.35
C SER A 150 -18.09 -7.37 -12.74
N THR A 151 -16.78 -7.38 -12.97
CA THR A 151 -15.85 -6.37 -12.43
C THR A 151 -15.87 -5.14 -13.32
N GLU A 152 -16.15 -3.98 -12.72
CA GLU A 152 -16.26 -2.70 -13.43
C GLU A 152 -15.06 -1.78 -13.21
N ALA A 153 -14.26 -2.01 -12.16
CA ALA A 153 -13.03 -1.25 -11.90
C ALA A 153 -12.06 -2.06 -11.05
N ALA A 154 -10.78 -1.65 -11.04
CA ALA A 154 -9.76 -2.25 -10.16
C ALA A 154 -8.84 -1.20 -9.54
N VAL A 155 -8.45 -1.40 -8.28
CA VAL A 155 -7.48 -0.57 -7.54
C VAL A 155 -6.29 -1.43 -7.17
N ILE A 156 -5.16 -1.22 -7.83
CA ILE A 156 -3.98 -2.09 -7.77
C ILE A 156 -2.81 -1.37 -7.10
N GLU A 157 -2.43 -1.85 -5.92
CA GLU A 157 -1.24 -1.40 -5.19
C GLU A 157 0.00 -2.10 -5.75
N MET A 158 1.07 -1.34 -6.00
CA MET A 158 2.36 -1.84 -6.49
C MET A 158 3.46 -1.55 -5.47
N GLY A 159 4.07 -2.62 -4.95
CA GLY A 159 5.26 -2.58 -4.10
C GLY A 159 6.52 -2.84 -4.91
N MET A 160 7.68 -2.41 -4.37
CA MET A 160 8.98 -2.71 -4.96
C MET A 160 10.09 -2.67 -3.91
N ASN A 161 11.16 -3.41 -4.18
CA ASN A 161 12.43 -3.39 -3.46
C ASN A 161 13.59 -2.99 -4.38
N HIS A 162 13.49 -3.27 -5.68
CA HIS A 162 14.55 -3.06 -6.67
C HIS A 162 14.01 -2.35 -7.92
N PHE A 163 14.93 -1.79 -8.72
CA PHE A 163 14.61 -1.26 -10.04
C PHE A 163 14.01 -2.32 -10.95
N GLY A 164 13.09 -1.91 -11.81
CA GLY A 164 12.42 -2.77 -12.80
C GLY A 164 11.24 -3.58 -12.26
N GLU A 165 11.02 -3.63 -10.94
CA GLU A 165 9.89 -4.37 -10.38
C GLU A 165 8.55 -3.68 -10.71
N ILE A 166 8.44 -2.36 -10.51
CA ILE A 166 7.22 -1.62 -10.88
C ILE A 166 6.99 -1.66 -12.38
N HIS A 167 8.05 -1.54 -13.20
CA HIS A 167 7.96 -1.71 -14.64
C HIS A 167 7.26 -3.01 -15.04
N ARG A 168 7.68 -4.14 -14.47
CA ARG A 168 7.06 -5.45 -14.75
C ARG A 168 5.61 -5.52 -14.28
N LEU A 169 5.31 -5.00 -13.10
CA LEU A 169 3.96 -4.99 -12.54
C LEU A 169 3.01 -4.12 -13.38
N VAL A 170 3.42 -2.91 -13.72
CA VAL A 170 2.58 -1.96 -14.45
C VAL A 170 2.34 -2.40 -15.89
N THR A 171 3.35 -3.00 -16.54
CA THR A 171 3.22 -3.55 -17.89
C THR A 171 2.19 -4.68 -17.95
N ALA A 172 2.13 -5.51 -16.88
CA ALA A 172 1.10 -6.54 -16.76
C ALA A 172 -0.29 -5.96 -16.45
N THR A 173 -0.35 -4.87 -15.68
CA THR A 173 -1.60 -4.28 -15.20
C THR A 173 -2.27 -3.39 -16.24
N LYS A 174 -1.49 -2.64 -17.04
CA LYS A 174 -1.95 -1.63 -18.01
C LYS A 174 -3.03 -0.72 -17.40
N PRO A 175 -2.65 0.14 -16.45
CA PRO A 175 -3.61 1.01 -15.77
C PRO A 175 -4.12 2.11 -16.71
N THR A 176 -5.29 2.64 -16.38
CA THR A 176 -5.89 3.82 -17.01
C THR A 176 -5.62 5.11 -16.24
N LEU A 177 -5.15 4.98 -14.98
CA LEU A 177 -4.76 6.06 -14.10
C LEU A 177 -3.62 5.57 -13.19
N ALA A 178 -2.59 6.40 -13.03
CA ALA A 178 -1.48 6.13 -12.12
C ALA A 178 -1.39 7.15 -10.99
N MET A 179 -0.88 6.73 -9.81
CA MET A 179 -0.69 7.59 -8.66
C MET A 179 0.58 7.27 -7.90
N ILE A 180 1.29 8.31 -7.45
CA ILE A 180 2.39 8.18 -6.48
C ILE A 180 2.07 9.01 -5.25
N THR A 181 1.97 8.35 -4.08
CA THR A 181 1.58 9.01 -2.82
C THR A 181 2.68 9.90 -2.25
N ASN A 182 3.92 9.41 -2.24
CA ASN A 182 5.11 10.13 -1.77
C ASN A 182 6.41 9.41 -2.12
N ILE A 183 7.53 10.13 -1.99
CA ILE A 183 8.90 9.63 -2.06
C ILE A 183 9.58 9.92 -0.73
N GLY A 184 9.77 8.89 0.07
CA GLY A 184 10.54 8.90 1.32
C GLY A 184 11.86 8.15 1.17
N VAL A 185 12.28 7.45 2.23
CA VAL A 185 13.55 6.69 2.28
C VAL A 185 13.36 5.17 2.38
N SER A 186 12.12 4.66 2.19
CA SER A 186 11.87 3.23 2.19
C SER A 186 12.64 2.54 1.06
N HIS A 187 13.29 1.41 1.35
CA HIS A 187 14.12 0.63 0.42
C HIS A 187 15.37 1.36 -0.11
N ILE A 188 15.84 2.40 0.61
CA ILE A 188 17.00 3.19 0.20
C ILE A 188 18.28 2.34 0.11
N GLU A 189 18.39 1.29 0.89
CA GLU A 189 19.49 0.32 0.83
C GLU A 189 19.67 -0.26 -0.58
N ASN A 190 18.58 -0.58 -1.27
CA ASN A 190 18.61 -1.20 -2.60
C ASN A 190 18.63 -0.18 -3.74
N LEU A 191 18.16 1.04 -3.51
CA LEU A 191 17.97 2.06 -4.53
C LEU A 191 18.97 3.23 -4.43
N GLY A 192 19.79 3.24 -3.39
CA GLY A 192 20.94 4.13 -3.19
C GLY A 192 20.59 5.54 -2.72
N SER A 193 19.53 6.17 -3.25
CA SER A 193 19.13 7.54 -2.89
C SER A 193 17.63 7.77 -3.07
N ARG A 194 17.12 8.94 -2.63
CA ARG A 194 15.72 9.35 -2.87
C ARG A 194 15.43 9.57 -4.36
N GLU A 195 16.41 10.00 -5.14
CA GLU A 195 16.33 10.10 -6.60
C GLU A 195 16.20 8.71 -7.23
N GLY A 196 16.94 7.72 -6.71
CA GLY A 196 16.78 6.33 -7.11
C GLY A 196 15.38 5.78 -6.80
N ILE A 197 14.83 6.12 -5.63
CA ILE A 197 13.47 5.75 -5.24
C ILE A 197 12.44 6.42 -6.16
N LEU A 198 12.61 7.72 -6.46
CA LEU A 198 11.75 8.43 -7.41
C LEU A 198 11.81 7.76 -8.80
N LYS A 199 13.02 7.49 -9.30
CA LYS A 199 13.20 6.83 -10.60
C LYS A 199 12.49 5.48 -10.66
N SER A 200 12.65 4.65 -9.64
CA SER A 200 11.99 3.32 -9.60
C SER A 200 10.46 3.45 -9.51
N LYS A 201 9.93 4.41 -8.77
CA LYS A 201 8.47 4.60 -8.69
C LYS A 201 7.87 5.21 -9.95
N LEU A 202 8.63 6.01 -10.70
CA LEU A 202 8.22 6.54 -12.00
C LEU A 202 8.08 5.46 -13.07
N GLU A 203 8.62 4.25 -12.86
CA GLU A 203 8.35 3.08 -13.71
C GLU A 203 6.84 2.77 -13.82
N ILE A 204 6.01 3.29 -12.90
CA ILE A 204 4.54 3.18 -12.98
C ILE A 204 3.97 3.82 -14.27
N LEU A 205 4.69 4.74 -14.88
CA LEU A 205 4.32 5.39 -16.12
C LEU A 205 4.58 4.51 -17.37
N ASP A 206 5.40 3.46 -17.25
CA ASP A 206 5.77 2.60 -18.39
C ASP A 206 4.58 1.79 -18.93
N GLY A 207 3.55 1.56 -18.13
CA GLY A 207 2.32 0.89 -18.54
C GLY A 207 1.13 1.83 -18.75
N LEU A 208 1.33 3.15 -18.61
CA LEU A 208 0.30 4.16 -18.73
C LEU A 208 0.28 4.77 -20.15
N GLU A 209 -0.88 4.85 -20.78
CA GLU A 209 -1.03 5.46 -22.10
C GLU A 209 -0.85 6.98 -22.05
N ALA A 210 -0.38 7.58 -23.13
CA ALA A 210 -0.27 9.04 -23.25
C ALA A 210 -1.65 9.71 -23.11
N GLY A 211 -1.70 10.85 -22.42
CA GLY A 211 -2.93 11.57 -22.09
C GLY A 211 -3.69 11.02 -20.89
N SER A 212 -3.25 9.90 -20.31
CA SER A 212 -3.89 9.35 -19.11
C SER A 212 -3.55 10.16 -17.85
N PRO A 213 -4.45 10.18 -16.83
CA PRO A 213 -4.23 10.89 -15.58
C PRO A 213 -3.06 10.30 -14.77
N PHE A 214 -2.20 11.18 -14.27
CA PHE A 214 -1.12 10.86 -13.34
C PHE A 214 -1.21 11.74 -12.11
N ILE A 215 -1.58 11.17 -10.95
CA ILE A 215 -1.86 11.88 -9.72
C ILE A 215 -0.64 11.86 -8.80
N ILE A 216 -0.19 13.04 -8.33
CA ILE A 216 0.99 13.19 -7.47
C ILE A 216 0.75 14.16 -6.30
N ASN A 217 1.43 13.89 -5.18
CA ASN A 217 1.49 14.78 -4.02
C ASN A 217 2.50 15.90 -4.27
N VAL A 218 2.04 17.13 -4.49
CA VAL A 218 2.90 18.28 -4.80
C VAL A 218 3.59 18.88 -3.56
N ASP A 219 3.18 18.50 -2.35
CA ASP A 219 3.88 18.87 -1.12
C ASP A 219 5.09 17.96 -0.85
N ASN A 220 5.21 16.85 -1.56
CA ASN A 220 6.42 16.03 -1.51
C ASN A 220 7.50 16.64 -2.41
N ASP A 221 8.64 17.01 -1.83
CA ASP A 221 9.75 17.70 -2.47
C ASP A 221 10.24 16.98 -3.75
N MET A 222 10.34 15.64 -3.70
CA MET A 222 10.79 14.84 -4.85
C MET A 222 9.72 14.77 -5.95
N LEU A 223 8.44 14.59 -5.59
CA LEU A 223 7.36 14.55 -6.59
C LEU A 223 7.11 15.91 -7.22
N LYS A 224 7.32 16.99 -6.48
CA LYS A 224 7.23 18.36 -7.02
C LYS A 224 8.16 18.58 -8.20
N THR A 225 9.34 17.95 -8.23
CA THR A 225 10.29 18.08 -9.36
C THR A 225 9.76 17.51 -10.68
N ILE A 226 8.67 16.76 -10.64
CA ILE A 226 8.02 16.22 -11.86
C ILE A 226 7.40 17.35 -12.68
N LEU A 227 6.94 18.43 -12.03
CA LEU A 227 6.34 19.58 -12.70
C LEU A 227 7.33 20.34 -13.60
N ASP A 228 8.63 20.14 -13.39
CA ASP A 228 9.72 20.71 -14.18
C ASP A 228 10.19 19.76 -15.30
N LYS A 229 9.52 18.62 -15.51
CA LYS A 229 9.86 17.61 -16.53
C LYS A 229 8.90 17.67 -17.69
N ASP A 230 9.24 18.42 -18.73
CA ASP A 230 8.43 18.60 -19.95
C ASP A 230 7.97 17.26 -20.53
N GLU A 231 8.84 16.25 -20.57
CA GLU A 231 8.56 14.90 -21.08
C GLU A 231 7.39 14.19 -20.37
N ILE A 232 7.18 14.48 -19.08
CA ILE A 232 6.07 13.92 -18.31
C ILE A 232 4.84 14.82 -18.45
N MET A 233 5.02 16.13 -18.35
CA MET A 233 3.93 17.11 -18.41
C MET A 233 3.25 17.16 -19.78
N GLU A 234 4.00 16.95 -20.87
CA GLU A 234 3.44 16.88 -22.22
C GLU A 234 2.77 15.54 -22.52
N LYS A 235 3.24 14.46 -21.86
CA LYS A 235 2.77 13.11 -22.16
C LYS A 235 1.56 12.69 -21.35
N TYR A 236 1.39 13.19 -20.12
CA TYR A 236 0.35 12.76 -19.19
C TYR A 236 -0.47 13.93 -18.66
N ASP A 237 -1.72 13.68 -18.28
CA ASP A 237 -2.54 14.65 -17.55
C ASP A 237 -2.12 14.61 -16.06
N VAL A 238 -1.15 15.47 -15.70
CA VAL A 238 -0.58 15.51 -14.36
C VAL A 238 -1.50 16.28 -13.43
N ILE A 239 -2.09 15.56 -12.47
CA ILE A 239 -3.02 16.07 -11.47
C ILE A 239 -2.32 16.10 -10.12
N THR A 240 -2.36 17.26 -9.45
CA THR A 240 -1.67 17.46 -8.18
C THR A 240 -2.63 17.52 -7.00
N PHE A 241 -2.21 16.98 -5.86
CA PHE A 241 -2.90 17.18 -4.59
C PHE A 241 -1.93 17.62 -3.51
N GLY A 242 -2.42 18.38 -2.52
CA GLY A 242 -1.60 18.90 -1.43
C GLY A 242 -2.43 19.60 -0.35
N ILE A 243 -1.76 19.92 0.74
CA ILE A 243 -2.29 20.69 1.88
C ILE A 243 -1.62 22.05 1.93
N GLU A 244 -0.30 22.08 1.72
CA GLU A 244 0.53 23.29 1.86
C GLU A 244 0.61 24.07 0.56
N SER A 245 0.75 23.39 -0.57
CA SER A 245 0.92 24.04 -1.88
C SER A 245 -0.34 24.75 -2.35
N GLU A 246 -0.21 26.05 -2.68
CA GLU A 246 -1.30 26.84 -3.26
C GLU A 246 -1.62 26.44 -4.72
N SER A 247 -0.69 25.78 -5.39
CA SER A 247 -0.84 25.35 -6.79
C SER A 247 -1.42 23.95 -6.96
N ALA A 248 -1.80 23.27 -5.86
CA ALA A 248 -2.40 21.94 -5.95
C ALA A 248 -3.79 22.02 -6.62
N ASN A 249 -4.06 21.09 -7.56
CA ASN A 249 -5.39 20.97 -8.18
C ASN A 249 -6.47 20.56 -7.18
N TYR A 250 -6.10 19.74 -6.20
CA TYR A 250 -6.93 19.35 -5.05
C TYR A 250 -6.24 19.78 -3.77
N LYS A 251 -6.79 20.78 -3.10
CA LYS A 251 -6.19 21.35 -1.89
C LYS A 251 -7.06 21.13 -0.68
N ALA A 252 -6.51 20.48 0.37
CA ALA A 252 -7.19 20.35 1.64
C ALA A 252 -6.95 21.59 2.53
N LYS A 253 -8.02 22.09 3.17
CA LYS A 253 -8.03 23.23 4.09
C LYS A 253 -8.89 22.93 5.31
N ASN A 254 -8.86 23.80 6.31
CA ASN A 254 -9.71 23.74 7.50
C ASN A 254 -9.67 22.40 8.24
N ILE A 255 -8.47 21.77 8.29
CA ILE A 255 -8.28 20.45 8.88
C ILE A 255 -8.50 20.51 10.39
N LYS A 256 -9.36 19.63 10.91
CA LYS A 256 -9.65 19.50 12.34
C LYS A 256 -9.67 18.04 12.75
N GLU A 257 -8.99 17.72 13.84
CA GLU A 257 -8.98 16.39 14.44
C GLU A 257 -9.81 16.40 15.71
N GLU A 258 -10.91 15.66 15.74
CA GLU A 258 -11.81 15.57 16.88
C GLU A 258 -12.38 14.16 17.03
N ASN A 259 -12.43 13.66 18.26
CA ASN A 259 -13.10 12.39 18.61
C ASN A 259 -12.70 11.18 17.73
N GLY A 260 -11.42 11.08 17.39
CA GLY A 260 -10.90 9.96 16.58
C GLY A 260 -11.15 10.09 15.07
N SER A 261 -11.69 11.21 14.63
CA SER A 261 -11.95 11.53 13.22
C SER A 261 -11.22 12.79 12.79
N THR A 262 -10.97 12.92 11.50
CA THR A 262 -10.44 14.14 10.90
C THR A 262 -11.44 14.67 9.89
N SER A 263 -11.78 15.98 9.98
CA SER A 263 -12.59 16.69 8.99
C SER A 263 -11.75 17.73 8.27
N PHE A 264 -12.04 17.96 7.00
CA PHE A 264 -11.38 18.97 6.17
C PHE A 264 -12.24 19.34 4.97
N ASP A 265 -11.95 20.49 4.36
CA ASP A 265 -12.56 20.92 3.12
C ASP A 265 -11.58 20.73 1.98
N VAL A 266 -12.03 20.21 0.82
CA VAL A 266 -11.23 20.11 -0.40
C VAL A 266 -11.68 21.17 -1.38
N GLU A 267 -10.77 22.09 -1.73
CA GLU A 267 -10.96 23.02 -2.84
C GLU A 267 -10.37 22.41 -4.12
N TYR A 268 -11.09 22.46 -5.21
CA TYR A 268 -10.67 21.95 -6.52
C TYR A 268 -11.42 22.63 -7.66
N THR A 269 -10.92 22.50 -8.88
CA THR A 269 -11.59 23.06 -10.06
C THR A 269 -12.11 21.96 -10.97
N ILE A 270 -13.26 22.19 -11.57
CA ILE A 270 -13.79 21.36 -12.65
C ILE A 270 -13.99 22.23 -13.91
N THR A 271 -13.65 21.69 -15.06
CA THR A 271 -13.93 22.31 -16.35
C THR A 271 -15.17 21.67 -16.94
N LYS A 272 -16.22 22.46 -17.17
CA LYS A 272 -17.43 22.01 -17.87
C LYS A 272 -17.47 22.59 -19.27
N THR A 273 -17.68 21.72 -20.24
CA THR A 273 -17.92 22.08 -21.62
C THR A 273 -19.39 22.42 -21.80
N ILE A 274 -19.69 23.65 -22.17
CA ILE A 274 -21.08 24.12 -22.37
C ILE A 274 -21.29 24.32 -23.89
N PRO A 275 -22.27 23.62 -24.50
CA PRO A 275 -22.66 23.90 -25.89
C PRO A 275 -23.19 25.31 -26.02
N GLU A 276 -22.71 26.06 -27.02
CA GLU A 276 -23.23 27.37 -27.43
C GLU A 276 -23.70 27.30 -28.89
N ILE A 277 -24.48 28.30 -29.33
CA ILE A 277 -25.07 28.30 -30.69
C ILE A 277 -24.02 28.26 -31.79
N ASP A 278 -22.84 28.86 -31.54
CA ASP A 278 -21.72 28.95 -32.51
C ASP A 278 -20.46 28.16 -32.09
N GLY A 279 -20.60 27.19 -31.15
CA GLY A 279 -19.42 26.41 -30.71
C GLY A 279 -19.56 25.78 -29.32
N VAL A 280 -18.42 25.62 -28.66
CA VAL A 280 -18.32 25.03 -27.32
C VAL A 280 -17.44 25.93 -26.46
N THR A 281 -17.97 26.36 -25.30
CA THR A 281 -17.20 27.14 -24.31
C THR A 281 -16.83 26.25 -23.11
N ALA A 282 -15.55 26.26 -22.74
CA ALA A 282 -15.08 25.64 -21.52
C ALA A 282 -15.17 26.62 -20.34
N LYS A 283 -15.95 26.29 -19.31
CA LYS A 283 -16.03 27.09 -18.06
C LYS A 283 -15.41 26.35 -16.91
N VAL A 284 -14.53 27.04 -16.19
CA VAL A 284 -13.88 26.54 -14.98
C VAL A 284 -14.70 26.96 -13.76
N TYR A 285 -15.05 26.00 -12.93
CA TYR A 285 -15.77 26.21 -11.68
C TYR A 285 -14.90 25.85 -10.50
N LEU A 286 -14.76 26.77 -9.54
CA LEU A 286 -14.18 26.46 -8.24
C LEU A 286 -15.23 25.72 -7.41
N CYS A 287 -14.86 24.57 -6.91
CA CYS A 287 -15.69 23.70 -6.09
C CYS A 287 -15.08 23.52 -4.71
N SER A 288 -15.92 23.24 -3.73
CA SER A 288 -15.49 22.85 -2.39
C SER A 288 -16.33 21.67 -1.91
N GLN A 289 -15.67 20.70 -1.26
CA GLN A 289 -16.31 19.52 -0.68
C GLN A 289 -15.83 19.30 0.74
N HIS A 290 -16.75 19.22 1.68
CA HIS A 290 -16.45 18.81 3.05
C HIS A 290 -16.27 17.30 3.13
N ILE A 291 -15.19 16.84 3.80
CA ILE A 291 -14.86 15.42 3.96
C ILE A 291 -14.62 15.14 5.44
N VAL A 292 -15.12 14.00 5.92
CA VAL A 292 -14.85 13.47 7.25
C VAL A 292 -14.32 12.05 7.10
N ILE A 293 -13.17 11.76 7.70
CA ILE A 293 -12.59 10.42 7.74
C ILE A 293 -12.51 9.92 9.18
N PRO A 294 -12.87 8.65 9.49
CA PRO A 294 -12.87 8.10 10.83
C PRO A 294 -11.46 7.63 11.25
N THR A 295 -10.49 8.51 11.11
CA THR A 295 -9.09 8.31 11.52
C THR A 295 -8.42 9.66 11.73
N ILE A 296 -7.36 9.69 12.51
CA ILE A 296 -6.60 10.91 12.82
C ILE A 296 -5.25 10.92 12.08
N GLY A 297 -4.65 12.09 12.01
CA GLY A 297 -3.31 12.30 11.45
C GLY A 297 -3.33 12.91 10.06
N ILE A 298 -2.53 13.96 9.90
CA ILE A 298 -2.40 14.74 8.65
C ILE A 298 -2.05 13.87 7.42
N HIS A 299 -1.28 12.79 7.63
CA HIS A 299 -0.95 11.83 6.57
C HIS A 299 -2.18 11.08 6.04
N ASN A 300 -3.24 10.89 6.84
CA ASN A 300 -4.50 10.32 6.38
C ASN A 300 -5.33 11.33 5.58
N VAL A 301 -5.17 12.63 5.84
CA VAL A 301 -5.74 13.68 4.97
C VAL A 301 -5.14 13.58 3.57
N TYR A 302 -3.80 13.46 3.44
CA TYR A 302 -3.16 13.23 2.13
C TYR A 302 -3.67 11.97 1.44
N ASN A 303 -3.80 10.86 2.17
CA ASN A 303 -4.29 9.59 1.60
C ASN A 303 -5.74 9.70 1.10
N ALA A 304 -6.61 10.34 1.87
CA ALA A 304 -8.01 10.56 1.52
C ALA A 304 -8.17 11.57 0.37
N LEU A 305 -7.36 12.64 0.37
CA LEU A 305 -7.33 13.66 -0.67
C LEU A 305 -6.93 13.05 -2.02
N ALA A 306 -5.90 12.18 -2.03
CA ALA A 306 -5.49 11.42 -3.21
C ALA A 306 -6.63 10.54 -3.74
N ALA A 307 -7.35 9.84 -2.85
CA ALA A 307 -8.48 9.00 -3.22
C ALA A 307 -9.67 9.83 -3.75
N PHE A 308 -9.93 10.99 -3.16
CA PHE A 308 -10.95 11.93 -3.64
C PHE A 308 -10.61 12.43 -5.06
N ALA A 309 -9.34 12.80 -5.31
CA ALA A 309 -8.86 13.20 -6.63
C ALA A 309 -9.09 12.09 -7.69
N VAL A 310 -8.83 10.82 -7.33
CA VAL A 310 -9.16 9.67 -8.20
C VAL A 310 -10.66 9.62 -8.49
N GLY A 311 -11.51 9.79 -7.48
CA GLY A 311 -12.96 9.77 -7.65
C GLY A 311 -13.45 10.80 -8.65
N ILE A 312 -13.05 12.06 -8.48
CA ILE A 312 -13.41 13.14 -9.41
C ILE A 312 -12.86 12.88 -10.82
N THR A 313 -11.63 12.39 -10.93
CA THR A 313 -11.01 12.04 -12.22
C THR A 313 -11.78 10.93 -12.95
N LEU A 314 -12.34 9.96 -12.24
CA LEU A 314 -13.19 8.91 -12.79
C LEU A 314 -14.65 9.33 -12.99
N GLY A 315 -15.00 10.60 -12.72
CA GLY A 315 -16.36 11.14 -12.90
C GLY A 315 -17.33 10.81 -11.76
N ILE A 316 -16.84 10.33 -10.62
CA ILE A 316 -17.67 10.05 -9.45
C ILE A 316 -18.07 11.39 -8.79
N GLU A 317 -19.31 11.52 -8.41
CA GLU A 317 -19.84 12.71 -7.76
C GLU A 317 -19.08 13.02 -6.45
N SER A 318 -18.78 14.30 -6.21
CA SER A 318 -17.97 14.73 -5.05
C SER A 318 -18.58 14.33 -3.70
N GLN A 319 -19.90 14.48 -3.55
CA GLN A 319 -20.59 14.09 -2.32
C GLN A 319 -20.51 12.57 -2.12
N LYS A 320 -20.69 11.78 -3.18
CA LYS A 320 -20.59 10.33 -3.13
C LYS A 320 -19.18 9.86 -2.77
N SER A 321 -18.16 10.54 -3.29
CA SER A 321 -16.75 10.30 -2.92
C SER A 321 -16.49 10.64 -1.44
N ALA A 322 -17.03 11.76 -0.94
CA ALA A 322 -16.90 12.15 0.46
C ALA A 322 -17.60 11.16 1.41
N ASP A 323 -18.84 10.77 1.08
CA ASP A 323 -19.61 9.78 1.86
C ASP A 323 -18.89 8.41 1.90
N ALA A 324 -18.30 7.99 0.78
CA ALA A 324 -17.53 6.76 0.73
C ALA A 324 -16.30 6.78 1.66
N LEU A 325 -15.58 7.90 1.72
CA LEU A 325 -14.40 8.08 2.59
C LEU A 325 -14.78 7.99 4.08
N SER A 326 -15.99 8.41 4.47
CA SER A 326 -16.49 8.33 5.85
C SER A 326 -16.67 6.89 6.35
N ASN A 327 -16.74 5.90 5.45
CA ASN A 327 -16.87 4.49 5.77
C ASN A 327 -15.53 3.76 5.95
N TYR A 328 -14.42 4.49 6.01
CA TYR A 328 -13.10 3.87 6.15
C TYR A 328 -12.96 3.12 7.48
N VAL A 329 -12.41 1.93 7.40
CA VAL A 329 -12.01 1.13 8.56
C VAL A 329 -10.53 0.77 8.42
N PRO A 330 -9.69 1.11 9.42
CA PRO A 330 -8.27 0.76 9.38
C PRO A 330 -8.05 -0.74 9.16
N ALA A 331 -7.25 -1.08 8.15
CA ALA A 331 -6.97 -2.47 7.80
C ALA A 331 -5.72 -2.99 8.52
N GLY A 332 -5.83 -4.13 9.18
CA GLY A 332 -4.72 -4.78 9.87
C GLY A 332 -4.16 -3.93 11.02
N MET A 333 -2.84 -4.01 11.25
CA MET A 333 -2.10 -3.24 12.26
C MET A 333 -1.57 -1.93 11.67
N ARG A 334 -2.48 -1.06 11.16
CA ARG A 334 -2.16 0.25 10.59
C ARG A 334 -3.00 1.30 11.28
N GLN A 335 -2.44 1.89 12.35
CA GLN A 335 -3.11 2.88 13.20
C GLN A 335 -4.48 2.39 13.74
N LYS A 336 -4.60 1.10 14.00
CA LYS A 336 -5.79 0.55 14.62
C LYS A 336 -5.80 0.95 16.09
N SER A 337 -6.79 1.74 16.49
CA SER A 337 -6.96 2.15 17.88
C SER A 337 -7.95 1.22 18.58
N VAL A 338 -7.54 0.65 19.70
CA VAL A 338 -8.37 -0.17 20.59
C VAL A 338 -8.18 0.26 22.03
N THR A 339 -9.20 0.06 22.87
CA THR A 339 -9.08 0.31 24.32
C THR A 339 -9.12 -1.02 25.05
N VAL A 340 -8.06 -1.33 25.80
CA VAL A 340 -7.92 -2.55 26.59
C VAL A 340 -7.58 -2.16 28.03
N GLY A 341 -8.33 -2.64 29.00
CA GLY A 341 -8.14 -2.28 30.41
C GLY A 341 -8.25 -0.77 30.71
N GLY A 342 -8.86 0.01 29.82
CA GLY A 342 -8.94 1.46 29.93
C GLY A 342 -7.71 2.20 29.39
N ILE A 343 -6.76 1.50 28.75
CA ILE A 343 -5.58 2.03 28.07
C ILE A 343 -5.89 2.11 26.56
N THR A 344 -5.62 3.24 25.93
CA THR A 344 -5.73 3.41 24.49
C THR A 344 -4.49 2.85 23.81
N SER A 345 -4.63 1.77 23.05
CA SER A 345 -3.56 1.14 22.26
C SER A 345 -3.69 1.47 20.78
N ILE A 346 -2.64 2.00 20.18
CA ILE A 346 -2.55 2.32 18.75
C ILE A 346 -1.61 1.30 18.10
N GLU A 347 -2.19 0.32 17.42
CA GLU A 347 -1.44 -0.74 16.72
C GLU A 347 -1.03 -0.25 15.33
N ASP A 348 0.25 0.06 15.13
CA ASP A 348 0.82 0.50 13.84
C ASP A 348 2.13 -0.24 13.50
N CYS A 349 2.16 -1.56 13.72
CA CYS A 349 3.36 -2.38 13.59
C CYS A 349 3.37 -3.30 12.34
N TYR A 350 2.66 -2.93 11.29
CA TYR A 350 2.75 -3.65 10.01
C TYR A 350 4.10 -3.41 9.31
N ASN A 351 4.60 -2.18 9.28
CA ASN A 351 5.92 -1.80 8.78
C ASN A 351 6.35 -0.46 9.36
N ALA A 352 7.66 -0.16 9.29
CA ALA A 352 8.22 1.08 9.78
C ALA A 352 9.25 1.67 8.81
N SER A 353 9.20 2.98 8.67
CA SER A 353 10.19 3.83 7.98
C SER A 353 10.27 5.16 8.74
N PRO A 354 11.31 5.98 8.56
CA PRO A 354 11.43 7.26 9.27
C PRO A 354 10.19 8.14 9.17
N ASP A 355 9.65 8.30 7.96
CA ASP A 355 8.44 9.11 7.73
C ASP A 355 7.22 8.55 8.49
N SER A 356 7.03 7.23 8.45
CA SER A 356 5.91 6.59 9.14
C SER A 356 6.09 6.57 10.67
N MET A 357 7.33 6.50 11.18
CA MET A 357 7.63 6.66 12.61
C MET A 357 7.28 8.07 13.08
N ASN A 358 7.68 9.09 12.34
CA ASN A 358 7.36 10.49 12.66
C ASN A 358 5.85 10.74 12.65
N ALA A 359 5.13 10.18 11.68
CA ALA A 359 3.66 10.26 11.63
C ALA A 359 3.02 9.61 12.85
N ALA A 360 3.49 8.43 13.26
CA ALA A 360 3.00 7.70 14.43
C ALA A 360 3.28 8.47 15.74
N ILE A 361 4.47 9.04 15.89
CA ILE A 361 4.84 9.86 17.06
C ILE A 361 3.91 11.07 17.17
N LYS A 362 3.65 11.78 16.06
CA LYS A 362 2.71 12.92 16.02
C LYS A 362 1.28 12.48 16.36
N THR A 363 0.85 11.33 15.87
CA THR A 363 -0.47 10.75 16.23
C THR A 363 -0.57 10.53 17.73
N LEU A 364 0.44 9.90 18.35
CA LEU A 364 0.46 9.70 19.80
C LEU A 364 0.49 11.05 20.55
N ALA A 365 1.30 12.00 20.09
CA ALA A 365 1.40 13.33 20.70
C ALA A 365 0.05 14.07 20.73
N ASN A 366 -0.76 13.92 19.70
CA ASN A 366 -2.08 14.54 19.59
C ASN A 366 -3.19 13.75 20.32
N THR A 367 -2.93 12.50 20.71
CA THR A 367 -3.92 11.69 21.43
C THR A 367 -4.13 12.24 22.84
N LYS A 368 -5.40 12.37 23.27
CA LYS A 368 -5.75 12.76 24.65
C LYS A 368 -5.50 11.58 25.58
N ALA A 369 -4.55 11.71 26.49
CA ALA A 369 -4.19 10.67 27.45
C ALA A 369 -3.50 11.29 28.68
N ASN A 370 -3.47 10.54 29.79
CA ASN A 370 -2.73 10.94 31.02
C ASN A 370 -1.21 10.87 30.76
N LYS A 371 -0.74 9.73 30.25
CA LYS A 371 0.66 9.51 29.81
C LYS A 371 0.65 8.99 28.37
N LYS A 372 1.70 9.30 27.63
CA LYS A 372 1.94 8.88 26.23
C LYS A 372 3.18 8.01 26.19
N ILE A 373 3.03 6.77 25.76
CA ILE A 373 4.10 5.77 25.75
C ILE A 373 4.34 5.33 24.30
N ALA A 374 5.57 5.51 23.80
CA ALA A 374 5.97 5.02 22.49
C ALA A 374 6.74 3.69 22.63
N VAL A 375 6.24 2.63 22.02
CA VAL A 375 6.91 1.34 21.87
C VAL A 375 7.38 1.22 20.43
N LEU A 376 8.66 1.47 20.20
CA LEU A 376 9.24 1.56 18.84
C LEU A 376 10.29 0.48 18.62
N GLY A 377 10.24 -0.19 17.48
CA GLY A 377 11.24 -1.18 17.09
C GLY A 377 12.06 -0.76 15.87
N ASP A 378 12.95 -1.65 15.43
CA ASP A 378 13.81 -1.38 14.29
C ASP A 378 13.04 -1.05 13.02
N MET A 379 13.60 -0.12 12.24
CA MET A 379 13.27 0.14 10.85
C MET A 379 14.27 -0.63 9.98
N LEU A 380 13.79 -1.64 9.28
CA LEU A 380 14.61 -2.49 8.41
C LEU A 380 14.80 -1.87 7.01
N GLU A 381 15.73 -2.41 6.22
CA GLU A 381 16.00 -2.02 4.82
C GLU A 381 16.51 -0.58 4.64
N LEU A 382 17.20 -0.05 5.64
CA LEU A 382 17.79 1.29 5.63
C LEU A 382 19.31 1.29 5.32
N GLY A 383 19.98 0.12 5.35
CA GLY A 383 21.42 0.00 5.13
C GLY A 383 22.22 0.99 5.98
N ASP A 384 23.17 1.67 5.40
CA ASP A 384 24.05 2.65 6.09
C ASP A 384 23.28 3.84 6.67
N TYR A 385 22.07 4.11 6.18
CA TYR A 385 21.21 5.17 6.70
C TYR A 385 20.55 4.82 8.04
N SER A 386 20.57 3.53 8.45
CA SER A 386 19.85 3.02 9.62
C SER A 386 20.15 3.78 10.90
N LYS A 387 21.43 3.92 11.25
CA LYS A 387 21.85 4.60 12.50
C LYS A 387 21.32 6.03 12.57
N LYS A 388 21.47 6.79 11.49
CA LYS A 388 21.03 8.18 11.42
C LYS A 388 19.50 8.26 11.55
N ALA A 389 18.78 7.43 10.81
CA ALA A 389 17.31 7.43 10.81
C ALA A 389 16.72 7.07 12.19
N HIS A 390 17.27 6.05 12.86
CA HIS A 390 16.84 5.69 14.21
C HIS A 390 17.14 6.81 15.22
N TYR A 391 18.30 7.44 15.13
CA TYR A 391 18.66 8.55 16.00
C TYR A 391 17.70 9.75 15.82
N GLU A 392 17.38 10.15 14.58
CA GLU A 392 16.43 11.22 14.26
C GLU A 392 15.01 10.92 14.77
N VAL A 393 14.57 9.66 14.71
CA VAL A 393 13.30 9.22 15.31
C VAL A 393 13.32 9.44 16.83
N GLY A 394 14.45 9.16 17.49
CA GLY A 394 14.60 9.42 18.93
C GLY A 394 14.48 10.90 19.27
N GLN A 395 15.10 11.79 18.48
CA GLN A 395 14.93 13.23 18.65
C GLN A 395 13.46 13.63 18.48
N ALA A 396 12.76 13.09 17.46
CA ALA A 396 11.35 13.37 17.24
C ALA A 396 10.46 12.94 18.41
N VAL A 397 10.77 11.83 19.09
CA VAL A 397 10.04 11.39 20.31
C VAL A 397 10.17 12.44 21.41
N ALA A 398 11.39 12.95 21.67
CA ALA A 398 11.65 13.98 22.67
C ALA A 398 10.98 15.32 22.32
N ASP A 399 11.11 15.77 21.05
CA ASP A 399 10.53 17.03 20.57
C ASP A 399 9.01 17.05 20.68
N ASN A 400 8.37 15.91 20.48
CA ASN A 400 6.91 15.74 20.62
C ASN A 400 6.45 15.50 22.05
N LYS A 401 7.35 15.59 23.04
CA LYS A 401 7.06 15.50 24.48
C LYS A 401 6.32 14.21 24.86
N ILE A 402 6.73 13.08 24.28
CA ILE A 402 6.26 11.76 24.67
C ILE A 402 6.82 11.44 26.07
N ASP A 403 5.99 10.92 26.99
CA ASP A 403 6.38 10.71 28.39
C ASP A 403 7.37 9.56 28.55
N PHE A 404 7.16 8.45 27.82
CA PHE A 404 8.01 7.26 27.87
C PHE A 404 8.31 6.72 26.48
N LEU A 405 9.57 6.33 26.27
CA LEU A 405 10.04 5.60 25.10
C LEU A 405 10.56 4.23 25.50
N LEU A 406 10.02 3.18 24.92
CA LEU A 406 10.50 1.81 25.02
C LEU A 406 10.93 1.35 23.63
N ALA A 407 12.22 1.21 23.41
CA ALA A 407 12.78 0.85 22.11
C ALA A 407 13.31 -0.59 22.09
N PHE A 408 12.97 -1.35 21.02
CA PHE A 408 13.27 -2.78 20.90
C PHE A 408 13.91 -3.10 19.56
N GLY A 409 15.06 -3.78 19.59
CA GLY A 409 15.77 -4.24 18.39
C GLY A 409 17.26 -3.94 18.43
N ASN A 410 17.97 -4.23 17.33
CA ASN A 410 19.41 -4.03 17.26
C ASN A 410 19.79 -2.55 17.09
N ASP A 411 19.07 -1.84 16.21
CA ASP A 411 19.31 -0.44 15.89
C ASP A 411 18.44 0.51 16.70
N ALA A 412 17.40 0.00 17.35
CA ALA A 412 16.52 0.78 18.24
C ALA A 412 17.27 1.44 19.42
N LYS A 413 18.48 1.00 19.76
CA LYS A 413 19.39 1.69 20.70
C LYS A 413 19.66 3.14 20.29
N TYR A 414 19.78 3.40 18.96
CA TYR A 414 20.01 4.74 18.45
C TYR A 414 18.77 5.64 18.60
N ILE A 415 17.55 5.07 18.66
CA ILE A 415 16.35 5.84 19.01
C ILE A 415 16.47 6.35 20.45
N VAL A 416 16.93 5.49 21.36
CA VAL A 416 17.16 5.86 22.76
C VAL A 416 18.27 6.92 22.90
N ASP A 417 19.35 6.78 22.14
CA ASP A 417 20.45 7.75 22.15
C ASP A 417 19.94 9.12 21.70
N GLY A 418 19.22 9.19 20.55
CA GLY A 418 18.66 10.45 20.04
C GLY A 418 17.66 11.10 21.00
N ALA A 419 16.80 10.29 21.65
CA ALA A 419 15.87 10.80 22.65
C ALA A 419 16.56 11.36 23.90
N LYS A 420 17.57 10.65 24.42
CA LYS A 420 18.33 11.06 25.61
C LYS A 420 19.17 12.30 25.36
N GLU A 421 19.87 12.38 24.23
CA GLU A 421 20.65 13.56 23.85
C GLU A 421 19.77 14.80 23.66
N ASN A 422 18.48 14.59 23.29
CA ASN A 422 17.47 15.64 23.20
C ASN A 422 16.70 15.88 24.52
N GLY A 423 17.24 15.40 25.65
CA GLY A 423 16.80 15.72 27.02
C GLY A 423 15.78 14.76 27.62
N MET A 424 15.36 13.70 26.93
CA MET A 424 14.41 12.71 27.47
C MET A 424 15.08 11.77 28.46
N LYS A 425 14.60 11.72 29.72
CA LYS A 425 15.14 10.82 30.75
C LYS A 425 14.45 9.44 30.75
N SER A 426 13.22 9.39 30.31
CA SER A 426 12.35 8.19 30.37
C SER A 426 12.43 7.37 29.08
N ALA A 427 13.65 7.16 28.53
CA ALA A 427 13.91 6.37 27.35
C ALA A 427 14.67 5.08 27.73
N PHE A 428 14.08 3.93 27.39
CA PHE A 428 14.56 2.60 27.74
C PHE A 428 14.80 1.74 26.50
N TYR A 429 15.90 0.98 26.52
CA TYR A 429 16.26 0.06 25.47
C TYR A 429 16.09 -1.40 25.91
N PHE A 430 15.60 -2.23 25.02
CA PHE A 430 15.37 -3.66 25.23
C PHE A 430 15.87 -4.48 24.02
N ASN A 431 16.41 -5.64 24.30
CA ASN A 431 16.72 -6.68 23.31
C ASN A 431 15.86 -7.94 23.50
N ASN A 432 14.96 -7.92 24.50
CA ASN A 432 14.07 -9.01 24.87
C ASN A 432 12.63 -8.48 24.96
N LYS A 433 11.67 -9.16 24.29
CA LYS A 433 10.26 -8.77 24.26
C LYS A 433 9.56 -8.94 25.60
N GLU A 434 9.98 -9.92 26.40
CA GLU A 434 9.40 -10.18 27.73
C GLU A 434 9.75 -9.04 28.69
N GLU A 435 11.02 -8.61 28.72
CA GLU A 435 11.45 -7.46 29.53
C GLU A 435 10.75 -6.17 29.11
N LEU A 436 10.62 -5.95 27.78
CA LEU A 436 9.85 -4.83 27.24
C LEU A 436 8.39 -4.87 27.70
N SER A 437 7.73 -6.04 27.59
CA SER A 437 6.34 -6.23 28.01
C SER A 437 6.15 -5.99 29.51
N ASN A 438 7.09 -6.46 30.33
CA ASN A 438 7.07 -6.26 31.79
C ASN A 438 7.20 -4.77 32.12
N LYS A 439 8.13 -4.07 31.46
CA LYS A 439 8.30 -2.62 31.68
C LYS A 439 7.11 -1.82 31.21
N LEU A 440 6.53 -2.17 30.07
CA LEU A 440 5.32 -1.52 29.57
C LEU A 440 4.14 -1.72 30.53
N PHE A 441 3.96 -2.93 31.05
CA PHE A 441 2.90 -3.23 32.05
C PHE A 441 3.09 -2.47 33.33
N GLU A 442 4.34 -2.25 33.79
CA GLU A 442 4.65 -1.45 34.98
C GLU A 442 4.28 0.04 34.80
N LEU A 443 4.45 0.58 33.56
CA LEU A 443 4.32 2.00 33.29
C LEU A 443 2.91 2.44 32.90
N ALA A 444 2.18 1.59 32.19
CA ALA A 444 0.90 1.94 31.58
C ALA A 444 -0.26 1.73 32.58
N ASP A 445 -1.08 2.76 32.74
CA ASP A 445 -2.26 2.78 33.58
C ASP A 445 -3.52 3.21 32.80
N LYS A 446 -4.67 3.02 33.38
CA LYS A 446 -5.96 3.47 32.86
C LYS A 446 -5.94 4.96 32.51
N GLY A 447 -6.33 5.29 31.30
CA GLY A 447 -6.33 6.66 30.76
C GLY A 447 -5.04 7.03 30.02
N ASP A 448 -4.06 6.13 29.91
CA ASP A 448 -2.84 6.31 29.13
C ASP A 448 -3.06 5.92 27.66
N ALA A 449 -2.15 6.38 26.78
CA ALA A 449 -2.09 5.96 25.40
C ALA A 449 -0.72 5.33 25.07
N VAL A 450 -0.75 4.21 24.36
CA VAL A 450 0.44 3.47 23.92
C VAL A 450 0.40 3.31 22.41
N ILE A 451 1.48 3.66 21.71
CA ILE A 451 1.64 3.35 20.28
C ILE A 451 2.68 2.26 20.10
N PHE A 452 2.39 1.30 19.22
CA PHE A 452 3.30 0.23 18.83
C PHE A 452 3.68 0.37 17.38
N LYS A 453 4.99 0.56 17.09
CA LYS A 453 5.46 0.68 15.71
C LYS A 453 6.83 0.06 15.49
N ALA A 454 6.92 -0.83 14.51
CA ALA A 454 8.16 -1.48 14.07
C ALA A 454 8.01 -2.03 12.65
N SER A 455 9.13 -2.38 12.02
CA SER A 455 9.12 -3.19 10.81
C SER A 455 8.50 -4.58 11.06
N ARG A 456 7.88 -5.16 10.04
CA ARG A 456 7.15 -6.44 10.13
C ARG A 456 7.99 -7.58 10.70
N GLY A 457 9.29 -7.61 10.36
CA GLY A 457 10.23 -8.62 10.86
C GLY A 457 10.43 -8.62 12.37
N MET A 458 10.11 -7.51 13.06
CA MET A 458 10.23 -7.39 14.52
C MET A 458 9.13 -8.13 15.28
N LYS A 459 8.00 -8.44 14.63
CA LYS A 459 6.85 -9.16 15.23
C LYS A 459 6.42 -8.55 16.57
N LEU A 460 6.15 -7.24 16.56
CA LEU A 460 5.80 -6.51 17.78
C LEU A 460 4.41 -6.88 18.31
N GLU A 461 3.60 -7.56 17.51
CA GLU A 461 2.35 -8.18 17.93
C GLU A 461 2.50 -9.17 19.11
N ASP A 462 3.67 -9.78 19.26
CA ASP A 462 3.92 -10.67 20.42
C ASP A 462 3.90 -9.88 21.73
N VAL A 463 4.42 -8.64 21.72
CA VAL A 463 4.39 -7.72 22.87
C VAL A 463 2.96 -7.24 23.11
N ILE A 464 2.24 -6.86 22.06
CA ILE A 464 0.84 -6.40 22.14
C ILE A 464 -0.04 -7.46 22.80
N ASN A 465 0.01 -8.70 22.31
CA ASN A 465 -0.79 -9.80 22.86
C ASN A 465 -0.46 -10.06 24.33
N ASN A 466 0.85 -10.06 24.68
CA ASN A 466 1.28 -10.29 26.07
C ASN A 466 0.74 -9.22 27.05
N VAL A 467 0.76 -7.93 26.65
CA VAL A 467 0.26 -6.87 27.54
C VAL A 467 -1.26 -6.82 27.58
N TYR A 468 -1.96 -7.16 26.50
CA TYR A 468 -3.43 -7.20 26.47
C TYR A 468 -3.98 -8.25 27.44
N ASP A 469 -3.42 -9.46 27.44
CA ASP A 469 -3.78 -10.52 28.40
C ASP A 469 -3.66 -10.08 29.86
N ARG A 470 -2.80 -9.09 30.13
CA ARG A 470 -2.53 -8.56 31.48
C ARG A 470 -3.38 -7.33 31.81
N TRP A 471 -3.68 -6.47 30.83
CA TRP A 471 -4.51 -5.27 30.99
C TRP A 471 -6.01 -5.59 31.14
N GLU A 472 -6.46 -6.72 30.59
CA GLU A 472 -7.85 -7.19 30.74
C GLU A 472 -8.18 -7.76 32.13
N LYS A 473 -7.16 -8.10 32.91
CA LYS A 473 -7.30 -8.66 34.30
C LYS A 473 -7.35 -7.56 35.34
#